data_f9b63de7cd80e6225ed272e9622bac58
#
_entry.id   f9b63de7cd80e6225ed272e9622bac58
#
_cell.length_a   1.000
_cell.length_b   1.000
_cell.length_c   1.000
_cell.angle_alpha   90.00
_cell.angle_beta   90.00
_cell.angle_gamma   90.00
#
_symmetry.space_group_name_H-M   'P 1'
#
loop_
_entity.id
_entity.type
_entity.pdbx_description
1 polymer ?
#
loop_
_entity_poly.entity_id
_entity_poly.type
_entity_poly.pdbx_seq_one_letter_code
_entity_poly.pdbx_strand_id
1 'polypeptide(L)'
;MENIKHIVQFSGGKDSTCMLLMMLEKGMQVDDIIFCDTGMEFPQMYEHIAQVEQYISRYGKVVTTLKAEKSYEYMMFEHIKTKGKRQGQKGYGWGTMLARWCTAYLKTQVAKRHLRGQEYIDYIGIAYDEPKRHEGIAENVRHPLFDWHITEAQALSFCYEHGFTWGGLYQEFKRVSCWCCPFKSLDELRVLYHKYPALWEKLKDMDNRSWNQYRADYSVEQLEERFKQEVYIKKISIPLFNDQVS
;
A
#
# COMPACT_ATOMS: atom_id res chain seq x y z
N MET A 1 -9.96 -14.12 -33.53
CA MET A 1 -9.02 -13.21 -32.83
C MET A 1 -9.35 -13.38 -31.35
N GLU A 2 -8.43 -13.92 -30.55
CA GLU A 2 -8.59 -13.97 -29.12
C GLU A 2 -8.76 -12.54 -28.60
N ASN A 3 -9.77 -12.33 -27.77
CA ASN A 3 -10.11 -11.00 -27.27
C ASN A 3 -9.12 -10.66 -26.14
N ILE A 4 -8.08 -9.85 -26.42
CA ILE A 4 -7.09 -9.40 -25.43
C ILE A 4 -7.84 -8.64 -24.34
N LYS A 5 -7.71 -9.09 -23.09
CA LYS A 5 -8.36 -8.45 -21.94
C LYS A 5 -7.57 -7.23 -21.46
N HIS A 6 -8.28 -6.23 -21.00
CA HIS A 6 -7.73 -5.00 -20.44
C HIS A 6 -7.91 -5.03 -18.91
N ILE A 7 -6.81 -5.24 -18.19
CA ILE A 7 -6.78 -5.47 -16.75
C ILE A 7 -6.24 -4.24 -16.03
N VAL A 8 -6.96 -3.74 -15.05
CA VAL A 8 -6.51 -2.61 -14.21
C VAL A 8 -6.03 -3.13 -12.86
N GLN A 9 -4.76 -2.93 -12.54
CA GLN A 9 -4.19 -3.22 -11.23
C GLN A 9 -4.57 -2.10 -10.25
N PHE A 10 -5.68 -2.31 -9.57
CA PHE A 10 -6.23 -1.34 -8.62
C PHE A 10 -5.72 -1.63 -7.21
N SER A 11 -4.75 -0.83 -6.74
CA SER A 11 -4.21 -0.97 -5.38
C SER A 11 -4.99 -0.19 -4.31
N GLY A 12 -5.98 0.61 -4.71
CA GLY A 12 -6.70 1.55 -3.86
C GLY A 12 -5.93 2.84 -3.53
N GLY A 13 -4.66 2.96 -3.90
CA GLY A 13 -3.89 4.20 -3.74
C GLY A 13 -4.26 5.26 -4.79
N LYS A 14 -3.86 6.53 -4.53
CA LYS A 14 -4.20 7.70 -5.36
C LYS A 14 -3.94 7.50 -6.86
N ASP A 15 -2.78 6.93 -7.20
CA ASP A 15 -2.37 6.79 -8.60
C ASP A 15 -3.23 5.74 -9.32
N SER A 16 -3.46 4.58 -8.70
CA SER A 16 -4.33 3.54 -9.28
C SER A 16 -5.81 3.94 -9.32
N THR A 17 -6.27 4.75 -8.36
CA THR A 17 -7.63 5.32 -8.37
C THR A 17 -7.77 6.33 -9.49
N CYS A 18 -6.87 7.32 -9.59
CA CYS A 18 -6.86 8.30 -10.66
C CYS A 18 -6.81 7.63 -12.05
N MET A 19 -5.89 6.68 -12.25
CA MET A 19 -5.78 5.94 -13.49
C MET A 19 -7.10 5.26 -13.88
N LEU A 20 -7.70 4.50 -12.95
CA LEU A 20 -8.96 3.79 -13.19
C LEU A 20 -10.08 4.75 -13.60
N LEU A 21 -10.27 5.84 -12.86
CA LEU A 21 -11.33 6.81 -13.13
C LEU A 21 -11.12 7.48 -14.49
N MET A 22 -9.91 7.96 -14.78
CA MET A 22 -9.58 8.57 -16.06
C MET A 22 -9.75 7.61 -17.23
N MET A 23 -9.39 6.33 -17.09
CA MET A 23 -9.62 5.30 -18.12
C MET A 23 -11.12 5.15 -18.41
N LEU A 24 -11.96 5.09 -17.38
CA LEU A 24 -13.40 4.95 -17.52
C LEU A 24 -14.03 6.18 -18.14
N GLU A 25 -13.64 7.39 -17.72
CA GLU A 25 -14.13 8.66 -18.28
C GLU A 25 -13.74 8.86 -19.75
N LYS A 26 -12.56 8.35 -20.13
CA LYS A 26 -12.10 8.36 -21.54
C LYS A 26 -12.74 7.24 -22.38
N GLY A 27 -13.62 6.42 -21.81
CA GLY A 27 -14.25 5.31 -22.51
C GLY A 27 -13.28 4.19 -22.93
N MET A 28 -12.15 4.06 -22.25
CA MET A 28 -11.19 2.99 -22.53
C MET A 28 -11.78 1.63 -22.14
N GLN A 29 -11.39 0.59 -22.87
CA GLN A 29 -11.75 -0.77 -22.52
C GLN A 29 -11.14 -1.15 -21.16
N VAL A 30 -11.98 -1.65 -20.25
CA VAL A 30 -11.58 -2.21 -18.95
C VAL A 30 -12.41 -3.48 -18.76
N ASP A 31 -11.76 -4.64 -18.74
CA ASP A 31 -12.45 -5.93 -18.64
C ASP A 31 -12.45 -6.47 -17.21
N ASP A 32 -11.39 -6.18 -16.44
CA ASP A 32 -11.30 -6.57 -15.04
C ASP A 32 -10.53 -5.51 -14.24
N ILE A 33 -10.95 -5.29 -12.98
CA ILE A 33 -10.32 -4.35 -12.04
C ILE A 33 -9.92 -5.15 -10.82
N ILE A 34 -8.62 -5.42 -10.67
CA ILE A 34 -8.09 -6.36 -9.67
C ILE A 34 -7.55 -5.61 -8.46
N PHE A 35 -8.11 -5.92 -7.29
CA PHE A 35 -7.57 -5.54 -6.00
C PHE A 35 -7.03 -6.78 -5.25
N CYS A 36 -5.72 -6.81 -4.96
CA CYS A 36 -5.12 -7.87 -4.15
C CYS A 36 -5.14 -7.49 -2.67
N ASP A 37 -6.12 -8.02 -1.93
CA ASP A 37 -6.27 -7.78 -0.49
C ASP A 37 -5.27 -8.61 0.32
N THR A 38 -4.37 -7.92 1.00
CA THR A 38 -3.36 -8.54 1.89
C THR A 38 -3.86 -8.72 3.32
N GLY A 39 -4.99 -8.12 3.69
CA GLY A 39 -5.49 -8.04 5.06
C GLY A 39 -4.73 -7.04 5.95
N MET A 40 -3.78 -6.27 5.38
CA MET A 40 -2.90 -5.36 6.12
C MET A 40 -3.04 -3.90 5.68
N GLU A 41 -4.09 -3.56 4.94
CA GLU A 41 -4.38 -2.18 4.58
C GLU A 41 -5.02 -1.42 5.77
N PHE A 42 -4.92 -0.09 5.77
CA PHE A 42 -5.64 0.72 6.76
C PHE A 42 -7.17 0.52 6.63
N PRO A 43 -7.95 0.60 7.72
CA PRO A 43 -9.42 0.54 7.64
C PRO A 43 -10.01 1.51 6.61
N GLN A 44 -9.54 2.75 6.59
CA GLN A 44 -9.96 3.79 5.64
C GLN A 44 -9.68 3.42 4.17
N MET A 45 -8.72 2.53 3.92
CA MET A 45 -8.46 2.03 2.57
C MET A 45 -9.60 1.11 2.10
N TYR A 46 -10.13 0.26 2.97
CA TYR A 46 -11.27 -0.60 2.63
C TYR A 46 -12.54 0.22 2.39
N GLU A 47 -12.76 1.26 3.20
CA GLU A 47 -13.86 2.22 2.97
C GLU A 47 -13.72 2.93 1.63
N HIS A 48 -12.51 3.37 1.29
CA HIS A 48 -12.22 3.98 -0.01
C HIS A 48 -12.48 3.03 -1.18
N ILE A 49 -12.04 1.77 -1.09
CA ILE A 49 -12.29 0.77 -2.14
C ILE A 49 -13.79 0.57 -2.36
N ALA A 50 -14.58 0.49 -1.29
CA ALA A 50 -16.04 0.39 -1.39
C ALA A 50 -16.67 1.65 -2.04
N GLN A 51 -16.17 2.86 -1.71
CA GLN A 51 -16.59 4.11 -2.35
C GLN A 51 -16.25 4.11 -3.85
N VAL A 52 -15.06 3.67 -4.23
CA VAL A 52 -14.67 3.55 -5.65
C VAL A 52 -15.56 2.54 -6.36
N GLU A 53 -15.83 1.38 -5.76
CA GLU A 53 -16.72 0.36 -6.35
C GLU A 53 -18.13 0.90 -6.58
N GLN A 54 -18.68 1.64 -5.60
CA GLN A 54 -19.95 2.33 -5.75
C GLN A 54 -19.90 3.36 -6.89
N TYR A 55 -18.81 4.12 -7.00
CA TYR A 55 -18.65 5.13 -8.05
C TYR A 55 -18.59 4.49 -9.44
N ILE A 56 -17.79 3.44 -9.64
CA ILE A 56 -17.59 2.81 -10.96
C ILE A 56 -18.77 1.95 -11.39
N SER A 57 -19.72 1.63 -10.51
CA SER A 57 -20.94 0.90 -10.85
C SER A 57 -21.76 1.60 -11.94
N ARG A 58 -21.71 2.94 -12.05
CA ARG A 58 -22.31 3.73 -13.14
C ARG A 58 -21.78 3.38 -14.53
N TYR A 59 -20.56 2.80 -14.60
CA TYR A 59 -19.96 2.28 -15.83
C TYR A 59 -20.19 0.78 -16.01
N GLY A 60 -21.01 0.16 -15.15
CA GLY A 60 -21.24 -1.30 -15.14
C GLY A 60 -20.00 -2.08 -14.72
N LYS A 61 -19.09 -1.50 -13.93
CA LYS A 61 -17.86 -2.12 -13.46
C LYS A 61 -17.91 -2.44 -11.97
N VAL A 62 -17.17 -3.48 -11.59
CA VAL A 62 -16.99 -3.95 -10.21
C VAL A 62 -15.51 -4.19 -9.94
N VAL A 63 -15.12 -4.21 -8.66
CA VAL A 63 -13.76 -4.55 -8.25
C VAL A 63 -13.67 -6.05 -7.95
N THR A 64 -12.80 -6.75 -8.65
CA THR A 64 -12.45 -8.14 -8.37
C THR A 64 -11.46 -8.19 -7.21
N THR A 65 -11.95 -8.44 -6.00
CA THR A 65 -11.08 -8.59 -4.82
C THR A 65 -10.48 -9.99 -4.76
N LEU A 66 -9.15 -10.07 -4.88
CA LEU A 66 -8.39 -11.31 -4.81
C LEU A 66 -7.70 -11.44 -3.45
N LYS A 67 -7.80 -12.61 -2.83
CA LYS A 67 -7.10 -12.96 -1.58
C LYS A 67 -6.19 -14.15 -1.80
N ALA A 68 -5.04 -14.12 -1.15
CA ALA A 68 -4.18 -15.30 -1.08
C ALA A 68 -4.85 -16.37 -0.21
N GLU A 69 -4.60 -17.64 -0.52
CA GLU A 69 -5.07 -18.79 0.25
C GLU A 69 -4.57 -18.73 1.70
N LYS A 70 -3.35 -18.25 1.90
CA LYS A 70 -2.72 -18.10 3.21
C LYS A 70 -2.62 -16.62 3.57
N SER A 71 -3.06 -16.28 4.78
CA SER A 71 -3.05 -14.90 5.28
C SER A 71 -1.62 -14.35 5.45
N TYR A 72 -1.51 -13.03 5.57
CA TYR A 72 -0.24 -12.37 5.90
C TYR A 72 0.38 -12.95 7.18
N GLU A 73 -0.40 -13.09 8.25
CA GLU A 73 0.08 -13.59 9.54
C GLU A 73 0.54 -15.05 9.43
N TYR A 74 -0.21 -15.91 8.72
CA TYR A 74 0.23 -17.28 8.49
C TYR A 74 1.58 -17.32 7.75
N MET A 75 1.74 -16.52 6.70
CA MET A 75 3.01 -16.48 5.95
C MET A 75 4.14 -15.90 6.79
N MET A 76 3.85 -14.90 7.60
CA MET A 76 4.85 -14.25 8.46
C MET A 76 5.36 -15.17 9.58
N PHE A 77 4.47 -15.96 10.21
CA PHE A 77 4.78 -16.67 11.44
C PHE A 77 4.79 -18.19 11.31
N GLU A 78 3.94 -18.77 10.44
CA GLU A 78 3.64 -20.21 10.47
C GLU A 78 4.17 -20.98 9.24
N HIS A 79 4.29 -20.31 8.09
CA HIS A 79 4.67 -20.99 6.85
C HIS A 79 6.07 -21.56 6.92
N ILE A 80 6.20 -22.88 6.67
CA ILE A 80 7.51 -23.54 6.63
C ILE A 80 8.16 -23.30 5.27
N LYS A 81 9.35 -22.71 5.28
CA LYS A 81 10.13 -22.43 4.07
C LYS A 81 10.60 -23.73 3.42
N THR A 82 10.26 -23.92 2.16
CA THR A 82 10.53 -25.16 1.43
C THR A 82 11.82 -25.12 0.62
N LYS A 83 12.45 -23.94 0.47
CA LYS A 83 13.65 -23.74 -0.38
C LYS A 83 14.61 -22.70 0.21
N GLY A 84 15.86 -22.73 -0.28
CA GLY A 84 16.89 -21.73 0.04
C GLY A 84 17.62 -22.00 1.35
N LYS A 85 18.54 -21.09 1.73
CA LYS A 85 19.40 -21.22 2.92
C LYS A 85 18.64 -21.36 4.25
N ARG A 86 17.36 -21.02 4.27
CA ARG A 86 16.48 -21.08 5.45
C ARG A 86 15.37 -22.13 5.29
N GLN A 87 15.61 -23.17 4.52
CA GLN A 87 14.68 -24.31 4.39
C GLN A 87 14.40 -24.92 5.76
N GLY A 88 13.13 -25.25 6.03
CA GLY A 88 12.67 -25.78 7.31
C GLY A 88 12.37 -24.71 8.38
N GLN A 89 12.81 -23.45 8.18
CA GLN A 89 12.49 -22.36 9.11
C GLN A 89 11.01 -21.99 9.03
N LYS A 90 10.39 -21.82 10.20
CA LYS A 90 9.01 -21.36 10.36
C LYS A 90 8.91 -19.84 10.18
N GLY A 91 7.96 -19.40 9.38
CA GLY A 91 7.66 -18.00 9.10
C GLY A 91 8.68 -17.28 8.22
N TYR A 92 8.20 -16.33 7.43
CA TYR A 92 9.08 -15.44 6.66
C TYR A 92 9.64 -14.29 7.50
N GLY A 93 8.95 -13.93 8.61
CA GLY A 93 9.23 -12.72 9.38
C GLY A 93 8.93 -11.46 8.58
N TRP A 94 9.55 -10.35 8.95
CA TRP A 94 9.41 -9.09 8.23
C TRP A 94 10.06 -9.14 6.85
N GLY A 95 9.38 -8.53 5.88
CA GLY A 95 9.93 -8.38 4.53
C GLY A 95 11.13 -7.41 4.52
N THR A 96 12.13 -7.72 3.70
CA THR A 96 13.32 -6.88 3.51
C THR A 96 13.40 -6.39 2.06
N MET A 97 14.30 -5.44 1.77
CA MET A 97 14.52 -4.96 0.40
C MET A 97 14.84 -6.09 -0.58
N LEU A 98 15.57 -7.11 -0.12
CA LEU A 98 15.96 -8.27 -0.93
C LEU A 98 14.91 -9.38 -0.96
N ALA A 99 13.94 -9.37 -0.04
CA ALA A 99 12.95 -10.44 0.12
C ALA A 99 11.57 -9.87 0.48
N ARG A 100 10.91 -9.28 -0.52
CA ARG A 100 9.54 -8.73 -0.41
C ARG A 100 8.50 -9.84 -0.62
N TRP A 101 8.52 -10.85 0.27
CA TRP A 101 7.65 -12.02 0.17
C TRP A 101 6.16 -11.65 0.14
N CYS A 102 5.75 -10.63 0.91
CA CYS A 102 4.36 -10.18 0.95
C CYS A 102 3.87 -9.71 -0.44
N THR A 103 4.68 -8.97 -1.20
CA THR A 103 4.36 -8.61 -2.58
C THR A 103 4.30 -9.86 -3.48
N ALA A 104 5.29 -10.75 -3.37
CA ALA A 104 5.37 -11.94 -4.21
C ALA A 104 4.18 -12.89 -3.99
N TYR A 105 3.87 -13.25 -2.74
CA TYR A 105 2.86 -14.27 -2.43
C TYR A 105 1.45 -13.73 -2.31
N LEU A 106 1.28 -12.52 -1.77
CA LEU A 106 -0.06 -11.99 -1.49
C LEU A 106 -0.62 -11.10 -2.62
N LYS A 107 0.24 -10.65 -3.55
CA LYS A 107 -0.19 -9.82 -4.69
C LYS A 107 0.16 -10.49 -6.02
N THR A 108 1.46 -10.58 -6.35
CA THR A 108 1.89 -11.02 -7.69
C THR A 108 1.44 -12.44 -8.04
N GLN A 109 1.61 -13.42 -7.15
CA GLN A 109 1.19 -14.80 -7.43
C GLN A 109 -0.33 -14.94 -7.49
N VAL A 110 -1.07 -14.17 -6.70
CA VAL A 110 -2.53 -14.19 -6.68
C VAL A 110 -3.07 -13.65 -8.00
N ALA A 111 -2.59 -12.46 -8.44
CA ALA A 111 -2.97 -11.88 -9.73
C ALA A 111 -2.58 -12.81 -10.90
N LYS A 112 -1.36 -13.35 -10.91
CA LYS A 112 -0.93 -14.32 -11.95
C LYS A 112 -1.77 -15.59 -12.00
N ARG A 113 -2.27 -16.07 -10.85
CA ARG A 113 -3.16 -17.24 -10.81
C ARG A 113 -4.53 -16.91 -11.41
N HIS A 114 -5.07 -15.75 -11.10
CA HIS A 114 -6.34 -15.27 -11.62
C HIS A 114 -6.30 -15.09 -13.14
N LEU A 115 -5.20 -14.54 -13.67
CA LEU A 115 -5.02 -14.26 -15.10
C LEU A 115 -4.41 -15.43 -15.89
N ARG A 116 -4.25 -16.60 -15.30
CA ARG A 116 -3.61 -17.74 -15.96
C ARG A 116 -4.37 -18.16 -17.21
N GLY A 117 -3.66 -18.32 -18.33
CA GLY A 117 -4.22 -18.74 -19.62
C GLY A 117 -5.00 -17.65 -20.36
N GLN A 118 -4.92 -16.41 -19.92
CA GLN A 118 -5.52 -15.27 -20.60
C GLN A 118 -4.44 -14.40 -21.24
N GLU A 119 -4.71 -13.90 -22.44
CA GLU A 119 -3.95 -12.81 -23.04
C GLU A 119 -4.51 -11.48 -22.55
N TYR A 120 -3.63 -10.61 -22.06
CA TYR A 120 -4.09 -9.35 -21.46
C TYR A 120 -3.06 -8.22 -21.58
N ILE A 121 -3.57 -7.00 -21.54
CA ILE A 121 -2.83 -5.77 -21.29
C ILE A 121 -3.04 -5.39 -19.83
N ASP A 122 -1.95 -5.12 -19.12
CA ASP A 122 -1.93 -4.83 -17.68
C ASP A 122 -1.69 -3.33 -17.44
N TYR A 123 -2.67 -2.64 -16.88
CA TYR A 123 -2.62 -1.21 -16.59
C TYR A 123 -2.22 -0.97 -15.15
N ILE A 124 -1.09 -0.27 -14.95
CA ILE A 124 -0.51 0.01 -13.63
C ILE A 124 -0.38 1.52 -13.43
N GLY A 125 -0.87 2.04 -12.30
CA GLY A 125 -0.82 3.45 -11.94
C GLY A 125 0.59 3.86 -11.51
N ILE A 126 1.43 4.24 -12.48
CA ILE A 126 2.75 4.84 -12.27
C ILE A 126 2.66 6.28 -12.76
N ALA A 127 2.92 7.23 -11.85
CA ALA A 127 2.85 8.65 -12.13
C ALA A 127 4.04 9.14 -12.98
N TYR A 128 3.88 10.27 -13.65
CA TYR A 128 4.90 10.83 -14.55
C TYR A 128 6.20 11.19 -13.84
N ASP A 129 6.15 11.59 -12.60
CA ASP A 129 7.29 11.93 -11.74
C ASP A 129 7.96 10.71 -11.08
N GLU A 130 7.60 9.48 -11.51
CA GLU A 130 8.25 8.22 -11.13
C GLU A 130 8.99 7.53 -12.31
N PRO A 131 9.87 8.21 -13.07
CA PRO A 131 10.41 7.68 -14.32
C PRO A 131 11.19 6.36 -14.16
N LYS A 132 11.88 6.16 -13.03
CA LYS A 132 12.59 4.90 -12.75
C LYS A 132 11.67 3.68 -12.66
N ARG A 133 10.40 3.87 -12.34
CA ARG A 133 9.41 2.79 -12.29
C ARG A 133 8.77 2.51 -13.65
N HIS A 134 8.91 3.45 -14.57
CA HIS A 134 8.45 3.31 -15.96
C HIS A 134 9.46 2.56 -16.83
N GLU A 135 10.74 2.50 -16.45
CA GLU A 135 11.79 1.83 -17.22
C GLU A 135 11.64 0.30 -17.20
N GLY A 136 11.96 -0.36 -18.31
CA GLY A 136 12.03 -1.83 -18.40
C GLY A 136 10.70 -2.57 -18.23
N ILE A 137 9.57 -1.92 -18.60
CA ILE A 137 8.24 -2.53 -18.53
C ILE A 137 8.08 -3.68 -19.54
N ALA A 138 7.29 -4.68 -19.17
CA ALA A 138 6.96 -5.78 -20.07
C ALA A 138 6.07 -5.30 -21.24
N GLU A 139 6.11 -6.01 -22.35
CA GLU A 139 5.40 -5.64 -23.58
C GLU A 139 3.88 -5.48 -23.38
N ASN A 140 3.29 -6.28 -22.52
CA ASN A 140 1.86 -6.22 -22.20
C ASN A 140 1.50 -5.25 -21.07
N VAL A 141 2.44 -4.47 -20.51
CA VAL A 141 2.18 -3.49 -19.45
C VAL A 141 2.02 -2.09 -20.03
N ARG A 142 1.13 -1.29 -19.44
CA ARG A 142 0.90 0.12 -19.77
C ARG A 142 0.87 0.95 -18.52
N HIS A 143 1.38 2.17 -18.60
CA HIS A 143 1.37 3.16 -17.52
C HIS A 143 0.62 4.43 -17.97
N PRO A 144 -0.72 4.42 -18.00
CA PRO A 144 -1.51 5.52 -18.57
C PRO A 144 -1.20 6.89 -17.95
N LEU A 145 -1.00 6.97 -16.62
CA LEU A 145 -0.67 8.25 -15.99
C LEU A 145 0.65 8.82 -16.49
N PHE A 146 1.63 7.95 -16.74
CA PHE A 146 2.91 8.36 -17.31
C PHE A 146 2.73 8.90 -18.74
N ASP A 147 1.99 8.18 -19.57
CA ASP A 147 1.69 8.56 -20.96
C ASP A 147 0.88 9.87 -21.03
N TRP A 148 0.01 10.12 -20.06
CA TRP A 148 -0.79 11.35 -19.95
C TRP A 148 -0.08 12.47 -19.19
N HIS A 149 1.17 12.29 -18.80
CA HIS A 149 1.99 13.26 -18.02
C HIS A 149 1.35 13.68 -16.69
N ILE A 150 0.65 12.77 -16.03
CA ILE A 150 -0.01 13.01 -14.73
C ILE A 150 0.98 12.70 -13.60
N THR A 151 1.30 13.70 -12.80
CA THR A 151 2.16 13.58 -11.62
C THR A 151 1.40 13.02 -10.41
N GLU A 152 2.13 12.54 -9.38
CA GLU A 152 1.53 12.08 -8.12
C GLU A 152 0.62 13.15 -7.47
N ALA A 153 1.02 14.42 -7.52
CA ALA A 153 0.24 15.52 -6.96
C ALA A 153 -1.06 15.75 -7.76
N GLN A 154 -0.98 15.71 -9.09
CA GLN A 154 -2.15 15.84 -9.96
C GLN A 154 -3.10 14.66 -9.80
N ALA A 155 -2.58 13.44 -9.66
CA ALA A 155 -3.40 12.26 -9.40
C ALA A 155 -4.17 12.37 -8.08
N LEU A 156 -3.55 12.91 -7.02
CA LEU A 156 -4.21 13.14 -5.74
C LEU A 156 -5.29 14.24 -5.85
N SER A 157 -4.98 15.38 -6.51
CA SER A 157 -5.94 16.47 -6.74
C SER A 157 -7.17 15.98 -7.51
N PHE A 158 -6.95 15.24 -8.60
CA PHE A 158 -8.01 14.63 -9.39
C PHE A 158 -8.93 13.75 -8.53
N CYS A 159 -8.35 12.92 -7.67
CA CYS A 159 -9.15 12.07 -6.78
C CYS A 159 -9.95 12.89 -5.76
N TYR A 160 -9.37 13.95 -5.20
CA TYR A 160 -10.10 14.86 -4.28
C TYR A 160 -11.26 15.58 -4.97
N GLU A 161 -11.09 16.04 -6.20
CA GLU A 161 -12.13 16.65 -7.01
C GLU A 161 -13.30 15.68 -7.27
N HIS A 162 -13.03 14.37 -7.30
CA HIS A 162 -14.03 13.32 -7.41
C HIS A 162 -14.59 12.85 -6.04
N GLY A 163 -14.21 13.52 -4.93
CA GLY A 163 -14.71 13.24 -3.59
C GLY A 163 -13.99 12.11 -2.84
N PHE A 164 -12.88 11.58 -3.35
CA PHE A 164 -12.12 10.51 -2.71
C PHE A 164 -11.04 11.07 -1.78
N THR A 165 -11.19 10.87 -0.48
CA THR A 165 -10.31 11.48 0.54
C THR A 165 -9.52 10.46 1.38
N TRP A 166 -9.78 9.16 1.24
CA TRP A 166 -9.17 8.10 2.06
C TRP A 166 -9.28 8.34 3.57
N GLY A 167 -10.36 9.04 4.03
CA GLY A 167 -10.49 9.41 5.43
C GLY A 167 -9.32 10.24 5.96
N GLY A 168 -8.66 11.04 5.11
CA GLY A 168 -7.54 11.91 5.49
C GLY A 168 -6.16 11.24 5.48
N LEU A 169 -6.02 9.96 5.09
CA LEU A 169 -4.72 9.28 5.13
C LEU A 169 -3.62 10.01 4.35
N TYR A 170 -3.91 10.63 3.19
CA TYR A 170 -2.91 11.36 2.40
C TYR A 170 -2.52 12.72 2.99
N GLN A 171 -3.22 13.20 4.02
CA GLN A 171 -2.79 14.37 4.79
C GLN A 171 -1.68 14.01 5.80
N GLU A 172 -1.58 12.73 6.14
CA GLU A 172 -0.70 12.21 7.18
C GLU A 172 0.44 11.36 6.63
N PHE A 173 0.19 10.63 5.56
CA PHE A 173 1.13 9.71 4.93
C PHE A 173 1.41 10.14 3.48
N LYS A 174 2.66 10.30 3.13
CA LYS A 174 3.05 10.56 1.74
C LYS A 174 2.64 9.42 0.83
N ARG A 175 2.73 8.18 1.35
CA ARG A 175 2.38 6.97 0.66
C ARG A 175 1.49 6.10 1.51
N VAL A 176 0.24 5.93 1.09
CA VAL A 176 -0.67 4.99 1.73
C VAL A 176 -0.33 3.58 1.23
N SER A 177 0.21 2.77 2.13
CA SER A 177 0.57 1.35 1.93
C SER A 177 0.09 0.57 3.14
N CYS A 178 0.34 -0.76 3.19
CA CYS A 178 0.04 -1.55 4.39
C CYS A 178 0.49 -0.81 5.65
N TRP A 179 -0.37 -0.75 6.67
CA TRP A 179 -0.05 -0.01 7.91
C TRP A 179 1.21 -0.53 8.59
N CYS A 180 1.50 -1.84 8.50
CA CYS A 180 2.66 -2.50 9.10
C CYS A 180 3.91 -2.55 8.21
N CYS A 181 3.98 -1.79 7.11
CA CYS A 181 5.09 -1.90 6.17
C CYS A 181 6.42 -1.42 6.78
N PRO A 182 7.50 -2.24 6.83
CA PRO A 182 8.79 -1.84 7.39
C PRO A 182 9.52 -0.79 6.55
N PHE A 183 9.02 -0.48 5.35
CA PHE A 183 9.58 0.57 4.47
C PHE A 183 8.93 1.94 4.66
N LYS A 184 8.06 2.11 5.65
CA LYS A 184 7.57 3.44 6.04
C LYS A 184 8.72 4.31 6.53
N SER A 185 8.65 5.62 6.23
CA SER A 185 9.58 6.59 6.78
C SER A 185 9.41 6.71 8.31
N LEU A 186 10.42 7.25 9.00
CA LEU A 186 10.31 7.50 10.45
C LEU A 186 9.15 8.46 10.77
N ASP A 187 8.90 9.44 9.91
CA ASP A 187 7.77 10.37 10.08
C ASP A 187 6.43 9.66 9.98
N GLU A 188 6.26 8.78 9.00
CA GLU A 188 5.04 7.97 8.87
C GLU A 188 4.86 7.00 10.05
N LEU A 189 5.95 6.42 10.58
CA LEU A 189 5.89 5.56 11.76
C LEU A 189 5.55 6.36 13.03
N ARG A 190 6.04 7.61 13.14
CA ARG A 190 5.67 8.52 14.21
C ARG A 190 4.19 8.87 14.18
N VAL A 191 3.65 9.12 12.98
CA VAL A 191 2.20 9.31 12.79
C VAL A 191 1.42 8.04 13.21
N LEU A 192 1.88 6.86 12.78
CA LEU A 192 1.26 5.59 13.17
C LEU A 192 1.23 5.42 14.70
N TYR A 193 2.35 5.70 15.37
CA TYR A 193 2.47 5.64 16.84
C TYR A 193 1.47 6.55 17.54
N HIS A 194 1.38 7.82 17.11
CA HIS A 194 0.57 8.83 17.81
C HIS A 194 -0.93 8.76 17.49
N LYS A 195 -1.27 8.44 16.23
CA LYS A 195 -2.66 8.55 15.74
C LYS A 195 -3.38 7.22 15.60
N TYR A 196 -2.64 6.12 15.56
CA TYR A 196 -3.19 4.77 15.36
C TYR A 196 -2.70 3.80 16.44
N PRO A 197 -2.97 4.08 17.75
CA PRO A 197 -2.39 3.29 18.84
C PRO A 197 -2.75 1.80 18.77
N ALA A 198 -3.96 1.45 18.35
CA ALA A 198 -4.36 0.05 18.20
C ALA A 198 -3.53 -0.69 17.13
N LEU A 199 -3.20 -0.01 16.01
CA LEU A 199 -2.34 -0.58 14.97
C LEU A 199 -0.88 -0.64 15.44
N TRP A 200 -0.44 0.31 16.26
CA TRP A 200 0.89 0.31 16.84
C TRP A 200 1.09 -0.87 17.83
N GLU A 201 0.14 -1.12 18.71
CA GLU A 201 0.20 -2.27 19.60
C GLU A 201 0.20 -3.60 18.83
N LYS A 202 -0.58 -3.70 17.75
CA LYS A 202 -0.54 -4.86 16.87
C LYS A 202 0.83 -4.99 16.19
N LEU A 203 1.43 -3.89 15.74
CA LEU A 203 2.76 -3.89 15.14
C LEU A 203 3.83 -4.40 16.12
N LYS A 204 3.73 -3.98 17.38
CA LYS A 204 4.62 -4.36 18.47
C LYS A 204 4.50 -5.86 18.80
N ASP A 205 3.27 -6.39 18.89
CA ASP A 205 3.05 -7.83 19.05
C ASP A 205 3.67 -8.62 17.88
N MET A 206 3.47 -8.15 16.67
CA MET A 206 4.03 -8.79 15.47
C MET A 206 5.56 -8.79 15.46
N ASP A 207 6.20 -7.70 15.91
CA ASP A 207 7.68 -7.61 15.99
C ASP A 207 8.23 -8.55 17.06
N ASN A 208 7.59 -8.61 18.22
CA ASN A 208 7.97 -9.50 19.32
C ASN A 208 7.88 -11.00 18.95
N ARG A 209 6.94 -11.35 18.07
CA ARG A 209 6.75 -12.73 17.57
C ARG A 209 7.63 -13.06 16.38
N SER A 210 8.19 -12.05 15.71
CA SER A 210 9.00 -12.23 14.51
C SER A 210 10.42 -12.71 14.86
N TRP A 211 10.98 -13.62 14.06
CA TRP A 211 12.36 -14.08 14.22
C TRP A 211 13.39 -13.02 13.76
N ASN A 212 12.96 -12.00 13.00
CA ASN A 212 13.80 -10.88 12.56
C ASN A 212 13.17 -9.56 12.96
N GLN A 213 14.02 -8.58 13.17
CA GLN A 213 13.66 -7.22 13.55
C GLN A 213 12.81 -6.53 12.47
N TYR A 214 11.90 -5.67 12.88
CA TYR A 214 10.98 -4.92 12.01
C TYR A 214 11.70 -4.17 10.89
N ARG A 215 12.71 -3.40 11.24
CA ARG A 215 13.56 -2.65 10.31
C ARG A 215 15.03 -3.03 10.53
N ALA A 216 15.87 -2.73 9.54
CA ALA A 216 17.30 -2.97 9.67
C ALA A 216 17.95 -2.09 10.76
N ASP A 217 17.38 -0.91 10.99
CA ASP A 217 17.91 0.12 11.88
C ASP A 217 17.22 0.14 13.26
N TYR A 218 15.95 -0.27 13.36
CA TYR A 218 15.17 -0.23 14.61
C TYR A 218 14.21 -1.41 14.75
N SER A 219 14.05 -1.92 15.98
CA SER A 219 12.86 -2.68 16.40
C SER A 219 11.69 -1.72 16.67
N VAL A 220 10.47 -2.26 16.78
CA VAL A 220 9.29 -1.45 17.12
C VAL A 220 9.42 -0.86 18.54
N GLU A 221 10.02 -1.61 19.48
CA GLU A 221 10.28 -1.14 20.84
C GLU A 221 11.27 0.05 20.86
N GLN A 222 12.35 -0.02 20.09
CA GLN A 222 13.31 1.07 19.97
C GLN A 222 12.68 2.33 19.34
N LEU A 223 11.79 2.15 18.37
CA LEU A 223 11.02 3.25 17.78
C LEU A 223 10.09 3.88 18.80
N GLU A 224 9.37 3.07 19.58
CA GLU A 224 8.46 3.53 20.63
C GLU A 224 9.21 4.38 21.66
N GLU A 225 10.35 3.89 22.16
CA GLU A 225 11.17 4.63 23.11
C GLU A 225 11.65 5.96 22.53
N ARG A 226 12.14 5.94 21.29
CA ARG A 226 12.54 7.16 20.58
C ARG A 226 11.40 8.17 20.49
N PHE A 227 10.19 7.75 20.10
CA PHE A 227 9.06 8.66 19.94
C PHE A 227 8.54 9.20 21.28
N LYS A 228 8.64 8.43 22.37
CA LYS A 228 8.41 8.91 23.75
C LYS A 228 9.39 10.02 24.14
N GLN A 229 10.67 9.81 23.87
CA GLN A 229 11.73 10.81 24.19
C GLN A 229 11.55 12.10 23.37
N GLU A 230 11.19 12.02 22.08
CA GLU A 230 10.93 13.19 21.25
C GLU A 230 9.78 14.06 21.81
N VAL A 231 8.74 13.46 22.35
CA VAL A 231 7.61 14.16 23.00
C VAL A 231 8.08 14.83 24.29
N TYR A 232 8.91 14.14 25.09
CA TYR A 232 9.46 14.67 26.33
C TYR A 232 10.32 15.91 26.07
N ILE A 233 11.24 15.85 25.09
CA ILE A 233 12.10 16.97 24.71
C ILE A 233 11.27 18.18 24.23
N LYS A 234 10.24 17.96 23.39
CA LYS A 234 9.35 19.04 22.96
C LYS A 234 8.63 19.72 24.12
N LYS A 235 8.20 18.97 25.14
CA LYS A 235 7.55 19.53 26.33
C LYS A 235 8.50 20.39 27.17
N ILE A 236 9.78 20.03 27.25
CA ILE A 236 10.79 20.81 27.99
C ILE A 236 11.24 22.03 27.19
N SER A 237 11.26 21.95 25.86
CA SER A 237 11.72 23.01 24.98
C SER A 237 10.69 24.09 24.68
N ILE A 238 9.42 23.95 25.18
CA ILE A 238 8.46 25.06 25.18
C ILE A 238 8.88 26.01 26.30
N PRO A 239 9.34 27.25 26.00
CA PRO A 239 9.66 28.21 27.04
C PRO A 239 8.42 28.50 27.89
N LEU A 240 8.57 28.47 29.20
CA LEU A 240 7.63 29.07 30.15
C LEU A 240 7.62 30.61 29.95
N PHE A 241 7.14 31.04 28.79
CA PHE A 241 6.84 32.44 28.54
C PHE A 241 5.33 32.61 28.57
N ASN A 242 4.79 32.74 29.73
CA ASN A 242 3.62 33.56 30.01
C ASN A 242 3.42 33.67 31.51
N ASP A 243 4.21 34.54 32.15
CA ASP A 243 3.77 35.27 33.34
C ASP A 243 4.69 36.46 33.51
N GLN A 244 4.32 37.56 32.91
CA GLN A 244 4.57 38.91 33.35
C GLN A 244 4.11 39.92 32.27
N VAL A 245 2.87 40.33 32.38
CA VAL A 245 2.51 41.74 32.16
C VAL A 245 1.51 42.13 33.23
N SER A 246 2.04 42.81 34.23
CA SER A 246 1.29 43.65 35.14
C SER A 246 0.72 44.86 34.42
#